data_46ef279ad0344d6c89dbdaac2b7aede6
#
_entry.id   46ef279ad0344d6c89dbdaac2b7aede6
#
_cell.length_a   1.000
_cell.length_b   1.000
_cell.length_c   1.000
_cell.angle_alpha   90.00
_cell.angle_beta   90.00
_cell.angle_gamma   90.00
#
_symmetry.space_group_name_H-M   'P 1'
#
loop_
_entity.id
_entity.type
_entity.pdbx_description
1 polymer ?
#
loop_
_entity_poly.entity_id
_entity_poly.type
_entity_poly.pdbx_seq_one_letter_code
_entity_poly.pdbx_strand_id
1 'polypeptide(L)'
;MFGFGVNDTRLFADTFDAVEELIEFAQKEYDDENEEYFDEDQHCILVSHVEEVCAWDFAPSLDDIADDMTDRYYSEHNLDEDAEVDYSPKDEARKEWEAFINKYFDVPFTLIGYADVGWYDLKEHKWLERHDKKED
;
A
#
# COMPACT_ATOMS: atom_id res chain seq x y z
N MET A 1 3.73 -4.71 10.94
CA MET A 1 4.94 -4.32 10.22
C MET A 1 5.07 -2.81 10.27
N PHE A 2 6.29 -2.31 10.35
CA PHE A 2 6.57 -0.88 10.47
C PHE A 2 7.47 -0.41 9.35
N GLY A 3 7.26 0.83 8.93
CA GLY A 3 8.08 1.50 7.96
C GLY A 3 8.30 2.95 8.35
N PHE A 4 9.19 3.63 7.66
CA PHE A 4 9.47 5.04 7.96
C PHE A 4 9.73 5.85 6.69
N GLY A 5 9.57 7.14 6.83
CA GLY A 5 9.89 8.11 5.80
C GLY A 5 10.32 9.43 6.43
N VAL A 6 10.88 10.30 5.62
CA VAL A 6 11.36 11.61 6.08
C VAL A 6 10.36 12.73 5.83
N ASN A 7 9.27 12.43 5.15
CA ASN A 7 8.18 13.38 4.92
C ASN A 7 6.85 12.62 4.84
N ASP A 8 5.75 13.35 4.81
CA ASP A 8 4.40 12.79 4.88
C ASP A 8 3.97 11.98 3.65
N THR A 9 4.70 12.08 2.54
CA THR A 9 4.27 11.53 1.26
C THR A 9 5.08 10.33 0.79
N ARG A 10 6.17 10.01 1.45
CA ARG A 10 7.08 8.97 0.97
C ARG A 10 7.55 8.05 2.09
N LEU A 11 7.26 6.76 1.90
CA LEU A 11 7.80 5.70 2.74
C LEU A 11 8.98 5.05 2.02
N PHE A 12 10.01 4.70 2.78
CA PHE A 12 11.08 3.89 2.25
C PHE A 12 10.64 2.43 2.14
N ALA A 13 11.30 1.68 1.28
CA ALA A 13 10.93 0.29 1.00
C ALA A 13 11.25 -0.68 2.14
N ASP A 14 12.04 -0.25 3.10
CA ASP A 14 12.46 -1.11 4.23
C ASP A 14 11.32 -1.29 5.23
N THR A 15 11.13 -2.52 5.67
CA THR A 15 10.10 -2.86 6.65
C THR A 15 10.71 -3.58 7.85
N PHE A 16 10.06 -3.44 9.01
CA PHE A 16 10.57 -3.95 10.27
C PHE A 16 9.43 -4.56 11.10
N ASP A 17 9.75 -5.61 11.84
CA ASP A 17 8.76 -6.25 12.71
C ASP A 17 8.59 -5.50 14.04
N ALA A 18 9.60 -4.74 14.44
CA ALA A 18 9.55 -3.97 15.67
C ALA A 18 10.04 -2.54 15.45
N VAL A 19 9.44 -1.61 16.19
CA VAL A 19 9.81 -0.20 16.12
C VAL A 19 11.27 0.00 16.53
N GLU A 20 11.74 -0.73 17.52
CA GLU A 20 13.12 -0.63 18.01
C GLU A 20 14.13 -1.00 16.92
N GLU A 21 13.85 -2.04 16.14
CA GLU A 21 14.70 -2.43 15.00
C GLU A 21 14.75 -1.34 13.94
N LEU A 22 13.59 -0.75 13.68
CA LEU A 22 13.47 0.35 12.72
C LEU A 22 14.31 1.55 13.16
N ILE A 23 14.21 1.91 14.43
CA ILE A 23 14.96 3.06 14.99
C ILE A 23 16.47 2.80 14.91
N GLU A 24 16.91 1.59 15.25
CA GLU A 24 18.33 1.21 15.15
C GLU A 24 18.85 1.34 13.71
N PHE A 25 18.07 0.83 12.76
CA PHE A 25 18.42 0.93 11.34
C PHE A 25 18.49 2.38 10.88
N ALA A 26 17.45 3.16 11.17
CA ALA A 26 17.38 4.57 10.77
C ALA A 26 18.52 5.39 11.40
N GLN A 27 18.84 5.12 12.67
CA GLN A 27 19.91 5.80 13.37
C GLN A 27 21.26 5.51 12.72
N LYS A 28 21.49 4.26 12.35
CA LYS A 28 22.73 3.88 11.66
C LYS A 28 22.88 4.59 10.32
N GLU A 29 21.83 4.61 9.52
CA GLU A 29 21.84 5.27 8.22
C GLU A 29 22.01 6.79 8.36
N TYR A 30 21.43 7.38 9.38
CA TYR A 30 21.59 8.78 9.69
C TYR A 30 23.03 9.10 10.11
N ASP A 31 23.60 8.30 11.00
CA ASP A 31 24.97 8.47 11.49
C ASP A 31 26.01 8.27 10.37
N ASP A 32 25.71 7.37 9.42
CA ASP A 32 26.55 7.10 8.26
C ASP A 32 26.36 8.15 7.15
N GLU A 33 25.49 9.12 7.34
CA GLU A 33 25.16 10.19 6.39
C GLU A 33 24.71 9.65 5.03
N ASN A 34 23.89 8.60 5.02
CA ASN A 34 23.42 7.97 3.80
C ASN A 34 22.38 8.85 3.09
N GLU A 35 22.77 9.42 1.95
CA GLU A 35 21.95 10.34 1.17
C GLU A 35 20.73 9.69 0.54
N GLU A 36 20.65 8.35 0.46
CA GLU A 36 19.47 7.66 -0.03
C GLU A 36 18.28 7.83 0.90
N TYR A 37 18.53 8.02 2.19
CA TYR A 37 17.50 8.16 3.21
C TYR A 37 17.34 9.60 3.69
N PHE A 38 18.45 10.30 3.88
CA PHE A 38 18.43 11.61 4.54
C PHE A 38 19.17 12.67 3.73
N ASP A 39 18.51 13.78 3.53
CA ASP A 39 19.16 14.99 3.04
C ASP A 39 19.85 15.67 4.22
N GLU A 40 20.71 16.64 3.92
CA GLU A 40 21.58 17.29 4.88
C GLU A 40 20.85 17.84 6.13
N ASP A 41 19.63 18.31 5.96
CA ASP A 41 18.86 18.94 7.03
C ASP A 41 17.85 18.03 7.70
N GLN A 42 17.75 16.78 7.24
CA GLN A 42 16.74 15.84 7.75
C GLN A 42 17.30 15.02 8.90
N HIS A 43 16.66 15.10 10.05
CA HIS A 43 17.00 14.30 11.22
C HIS A 43 15.80 13.69 11.91
N CYS A 44 14.60 13.93 11.39
CA CYS A 44 13.38 13.38 11.93
C CYS A 44 12.74 12.39 10.95
N ILE A 45 12.21 11.31 11.48
CA ILE A 45 11.52 10.30 10.67
C ILE A 45 10.10 10.13 11.15
N LEU A 46 9.19 9.90 10.23
CA LEU A 46 7.83 9.48 10.53
C LEU A 46 7.77 7.98 10.49
N VAL A 47 7.48 7.36 11.63
CA VAL A 47 7.32 5.92 11.76
C VAL A 47 5.83 5.59 11.66
N SER A 48 5.51 4.61 10.85
CA SER A 48 4.11 4.23 10.60
C SER A 48 3.93 2.72 10.60
N HIS A 49 2.71 2.29 10.93
CA HIS A 49 2.28 0.94 10.65
C HIS A 49 2.07 0.84 9.14
N VAL A 50 2.66 -0.15 8.52
CA VAL A 50 2.59 -0.33 7.06
C VAL A 50 2.13 -1.72 6.71
N GLU A 51 1.57 -1.86 5.50
CA GLU A 51 1.26 -3.16 4.93
C GLU A 51 1.70 -3.19 3.48
N GLU A 52 2.02 -4.38 3.01
CA GLU A 52 2.33 -4.60 1.61
C GLU A 52 1.03 -4.89 0.87
N VAL A 53 0.81 -4.16 -0.20
CA VAL A 53 -0.32 -4.39 -1.08
C VAL A 53 0.19 -4.75 -2.47
N CYS A 54 -0.51 -5.63 -3.15
CA CYS A 54 -0.13 -6.02 -4.51
C CYS A 54 -1.13 -5.46 -5.53
N ALA A 55 -0.75 -5.52 -6.79
CA ALA A 55 -1.57 -5.01 -7.89
C ALA A 55 -2.96 -5.63 -7.91
N TRP A 56 -3.05 -6.90 -7.54
CA TRP A 56 -4.31 -7.62 -7.53
C TRP A 56 -5.35 -6.98 -6.61
N ASP A 57 -4.92 -6.39 -5.50
CA ASP A 57 -5.82 -5.75 -4.54
C ASP A 57 -6.55 -4.54 -5.16
N PHE A 58 -6.00 -3.98 -6.22
CA PHE A 58 -6.54 -2.81 -6.91
C PHE A 58 -7.15 -3.15 -8.27
N ALA A 59 -7.00 -4.38 -8.72
CA ALA A 59 -7.56 -4.80 -10.00
C ALA A 59 -9.08 -4.98 -9.90
N PRO A 60 -9.83 -4.62 -10.95
CA PRO A 60 -11.25 -4.91 -10.96
C PRO A 60 -11.47 -6.43 -10.98
N SER A 61 -12.49 -6.90 -10.29
CA SER A 61 -12.87 -8.31 -10.31
C SER A 61 -13.56 -8.63 -11.64
N LEU A 62 -13.59 -9.91 -12.02
CA LEU A 62 -14.37 -10.31 -13.18
C LEU A 62 -15.86 -10.06 -13.00
N ASP A 63 -16.35 -10.09 -11.76
CA ASP A 63 -17.75 -9.76 -11.46
C ASP A 63 -18.03 -8.29 -11.80
N ASP A 64 -17.11 -7.38 -11.47
CA ASP A 64 -17.23 -5.96 -11.83
C ASP A 64 -17.22 -5.76 -13.34
N ILE A 65 -16.37 -6.50 -14.06
CA ILE A 65 -16.30 -6.44 -15.52
C ILE A 65 -17.59 -6.98 -16.12
N ALA A 66 -18.12 -8.08 -15.59
CA ALA A 66 -19.37 -8.66 -16.05
C ALA A 66 -20.55 -7.71 -15.85
N ASP A 67 -20.61 -7.02 -14.71
CA ASP A 67 -21.64 -6.02 -14.44
C ASP A 67 -21.54 -4.86 -15.42
N ASP A 68 -20.35 -4.39 -15.70
CA ASP A 68 -20.11 -3.32 -16.67
C ASP A 68 -20.52 -3.75 -18.08
N MET A 69 -20.22 -4.98 -18.47
CA MET A 69 -20.64 -5.53 -19.77
C MET A 69 -22.16 -5.60 -19.88
N THR A 70 -22.82 -6.01 -18.82
CA THR A 70 -24.27 -6.07 -18.77
C THR A 70 -24.89 -4.68 -18.93
N ASP A 71 -24.38 -3.71 -18.18
CA ASP A 71 -24.85 -2.32 -18.25
C ASP A 71 -24.68 -1.73 -19.64
N ARG A 72 -23.53 -1.96 -20.27
CA ARG A 72 -23.25 -1.49 -21.64
C ARG A 72 -24.15 -2.15 -22.66
N TYR A 73 -24.43 -3.43 -22.49
CA TYR A 73 -25.32 -4.16 -23.39
C TYR A 73 -26.71 -3.54 -23.38
N TYR A 74 -27.28 -3.28 -22.20
CA TYR A 74 -28.59 -2.66 -22.09
C TYR A 74 -28.61 -1.23 -22.61
N SER A 75 -27.59 -0.44 -22.31
CA SER A 75 -27.51 0.96 -22.74
C SER A 75 -27.35 1.11 -24.25
N GLU A 76 -26.47 0.32 -24.86
CA GLU A 76 -26.14 0.45 -26.29
C GLU A 76 -27.20 -0.14 -27.20
N HIS A 77 -27.88 -1.17 -26.76
CA HIS A 77 -28.86 -1.86 -27.57
C HIS A 77 -30.31 -1.51 -27.22
N ASN A 78 -30.49 -0.62 -26.27
CA ASN A 78 -31.83 -0.13 -25.87
C ASN A 78 -32.80 -1.27 -25.62
N LEU A 79 -32.38 -2.26 -24.85
CA LEU A 79 -33.17 -3.44 -24.55
C LEU A 79 -34.24 -3.16 -23.50
N ASP A 80 -35.35 -3.88 -23.60
CA ASP A 80 -36.38 -3.85 -22.57
C ASP A 80 -35.88 -4.46 -21.25
N GLU A 81 -36.43 -4.00 -20.14
CA GLU A 81 -36.13 -4.51 -18.82
C GLU A 81 -36.37 -6.01 -18.66
N ASP A 82 -37.23 -6.57 -19.52
CA ASP A 82 -37.55 -8.00 -19.54
C ASP A 82 -36.48 -8.85 -20.24
N ALA A 83 -35.53 -8.21 -20.93
CA ALA A 83 -34.46 -8.95 -21.56
C ALA A 83 -33.45 -9.40 -20.50
N GLU A 84 -33.38 -10.72 -20.30
CA GLU A 84 -32.41 -11.28 -19.33
C GLU A 84 -31.04 -11.46 -20.00
N VAL A 85 -30.13 -10.56 -19.71
CA VAL A 85 -28.74 -10.68 -20.10
C VAL A 85 -27.91 -10.68 -18.86
N ASP A 86 -27.21 -11.76 -18.62
CA ASP A 86 -26.36 -11.92 -17.45
C ASP A 86 -25.00 -12.47 -17.86
N TYR A 87 -23.99 -11.64 -17.72
CA TYR A 87 -22.60 -12.05 -17.95
C TYR A 87 -22.00 -12.44 -16.60
N SER A 88 -22.12 -13.72 -16.26
CA SER A 88 -21.52 -14.24 -15.03
C SER A 88 -20.23 -14.97 -15.35
N PRO A 89 -19.09 -14.60 -14.76
CA PRO A 89 -17.84 -15.31 -14.99
C PRO A 89 -17.86 -16.69 -14.35
N LYS A 90 -17.26 -17.64 -15.02
CA LYS A 90 -17.07 -18.99 -14.46
C LYS A 90 -15.98 -18.96 -13.42
N ASP A 91 -16.02 -19.89 -12.47
CA ASP A 91 -15.01 -19.96 -11.40
C ASP A 91 -13.59 -20.13 -11.96
N GLU A 92 -13.45 -20.92 -13.03
CA GLU A 92 -12.16 -21.08 -13.71
C GLU A 92 -11.62 -19.76 -14.26
N ALA A 93 -12.53 -18.93 -14.78
CA ALA A 93 -12.15 -17.63 -15.34
C ALA A 93 -11.60 -16.69 -14.28
N ARG A 94 -12.13 -16.76 -13.05
CA ARG A 94 -11.63 -15.91 -11.94
C ARG A 94 -10.17 -16.22 -11.64
N LYS A 95 -9.80 -17.50 -11.63
CA LYS A 95 -8.42 -17.93 -11.38
C LYS A 95 -7.50 -17.52 -12.52
N GLU A 96 -7.97 -17.66 -13.76
CA GLU A 96 -7.22 -17.24 -14.94
C GLU A 96 -7.04 -15.73 -15.00
N TRP A 97 -8.04 -14.99 -14.57
CA TRP A 97 -7.98 -13.52 -14.50
C TRP A 97 -6.92 -13.06 -13.50
N GLU A 98 -6.90 -13.65 -12.31
CA GLU A 98 -5.90 -13.36 -11.30
C GLU A 98 -4.49 -13.66 -11.83
N ALA A 99 -4.31 -14.81 -12.45
CA ALA A 99 -3.04 -15.20 -13.05
C ALA A 99 -2.64 -14.25 -14.18
N PHE A 100 -3.60 -13.82 -14.99
CA PHE A 100 -3.38 -12.86 -16.07
C PHE A 100 -2.90 -11.52 -15.55
N ILE A 101 -3.58 -10.98 -14.55
CA ILE A 101 -3.20 -9.69 -13.95
C ILE A 101 -1.78 -9.79 -13.38
N ASN A 102 -1.49 -10.83 -12.63
CA ASN A 102 -0.17 -11.00 -12.01
C ASN A 102 0.95 -11.20 -13.05
N LYS A 103 0.62 -11.78 -14.20
CA LYS A 103 1.61 -12.05 -15.25
C LYS A 103 1.90 -10.86 -16.16
N TYR A 104 0.87 -10.11 -16.53
CA TYR A 104 0.98 -9.07 -17.56
C TYR A 104 0.98 -7.64 -17.03
N PHE A 105 0.56 -7.44 -15.81
CA PHE A 105 0.65 -6.15 -15.16
C PHE A 105 1.76 -6.19 -14.13
N ASP A 106 2.90 -5.63 -14.51
CA ASP A 106 4.09 -5.60 -13.66
C ASP A 106 3.93 -4.51 -12.60
N VAL A 107 3.19 -4.85 -11.56
CA VAL A 107 3.00 -3.93 -10.45
C VAL A 107 3.72 -4.50 -9.24
N PRO A 108 4.79 -3.85 -8.81
CA PRO A 108 5.52 -4.30 -7.62
C PRO A 108 4.66 -4.10 -6.38
N PHE A 109 5.04 -4.77 -5.32
CA PHE A 109 4.46 -4.51 -4.02
C PHE A 109 4.65 -3.06 -3.66
N THR A 110 3.60 -2.45 -3.14
CA THR A 110 3.63 -1.08 -2.65
C THR A 110 3.39 -1.11 -1.15
N LEU A 111 4.14 -0.32 -0.42
CA LEU A 111 3.92 -0.15 1.01
C LEU A 111 2.92 0.97 1.22
N ILE A 112 1.91 0.69 2.02
CA ILE A 112 0.92 1.69 2.41
C ILE A 112 0.99 1.87 3.92
N GLY A 113 1.20 3.11 4.35
CA GLY A 113 1.08 3.48 5.75
C GLY A 113 -0.38 3.72 6.11
N TYR A 114 -0.88 3.04 7.11
CA TYR A 114 -2.29 3.16 7.50
C TYR A 114 -2.49 3.77 8.89
N ALA A 115 -1.45 3.86 9.68
CA ALA A 115 -1.51 4.51 10.99
C ALA A 115 -0.13 5.00 11.42
N ASP A 116 -0.05 6.24 11.82
CA ASP A 116 1.21 6.80 12.27
C ASP A 116 1.54 6.31 13.67
N VAL A 117 2.79 5.88 13.88
CA VAL A 117 3.33 5.61 15.21
C VAL A 117 3.79 6.93 15.83
N GLY A 118 4.47 7.75 15.07
CA GLY A 118 4.90 9.06 15.51
C GLY A 118 6.17 9.53 14.81
N TRP A 119 6.61 10.70 15.22
CA TRP A 119 7.84 11.30 14.72
C TRP A 119 8.98 11.05 15.72
N TYR A 120 10.12 10.60 15.21
CA TYR A 120 11.32 10.35 16.00
C TYR A 120 12.46 11.24 15.52
N ASP A 121 13.15 11.88 16.46
CA ASP A 121 14.30 12.73 16.18
C ASP A 121 15.60 11.92 16.35
N LEU A 122 16.28 11.66 15.25
CA LEU A 122 17.53 10.89 15.24
C LEU A 122 18.72 11.66 15.80
N LYS A 123 18.65 12.98 15.76
CA LYS A 123 19.70 13.84 16.30
C LYS A 123 19.64 13.88 17.82
N GLU A 124 18.45 14.01 18.38
CA GLU A 124 18.21 14.09 19.82
C GLU A 124 17.94 12.74 20.47
N HIS A 125 17.79 11.69 19.68
CA HIS A 125 17.51 10.32 20.13
C HIS A 125 16.22 10.22 20.97
N LYS A 126 15.16 10.88 20.52
CA LYS A 126 13.90 10.87 21.24
C LYS A 126 12.69 11.00 20.34
N TRP A 127 11.56 10.54 20.85
CA TRP A 127 10.27 10.74 20.18
C TRP A 127 9.81 12.18 20.35
N LEU A 128 9.44 12.81 19.25
CA LEU A 128 8.79 14.11 19.26
C LEU A 128 7.30 13.95 19.52
N GLU A 129 6.73 12.90 18.94
CA GLU A 129 5.33 12.59 19.11
C GLU A 129 5.17 11.08 18.86
N ARG A 130 4.45 10.40 19.74
CA ARG A 130 4.21 8.97 19.61
C ARG A 130 2.76 8.64 19.96
N HIS A 131 2.04 8.10 18.98
CA HIS A 131 0.61 7.81 19.10
C HIS A 131 0.27 6.38 19.50
N ASP A 132 1.19 5.45 19.33
CA ASP A 132 0.95 4.04 19.66
C ASP A 132 1.34 3.67 21.09
N LYS A 133 1.75 4.65 21.86
CA LYS A 133 2.17 4.43 23.24
C LYS A 133 0.99 3.95 24.06
N LYS A 134 1.08 2.72 24.53
CA LYS A 134 0.11 2.20 25.47
C LYS A 134 0.32 2.89 26.80
N GLU A 135 -0.73 3.48 27.31
CA GLU A 135 -0.72 4.02 28.65
C GLU A 135 -0.82 2.84 29.62
N ASP A 136 0.20 2.64 30.37
CA ASP A 136 0.21 1.67 31.45
C ASP A 136 -0.20 2.30 32.76
#